data_7885f7707d932cf22780935db02663d3
#
_entry.id   7885f7707d932cf22780935db02663d3
#
_cell.length_a   1.000
_cell.length_b   1.000
_cell.length_c   1.000
_cell.angle_alpha   90.00
_cell.angle_beta   90.00
_cell.angle_gamma   90.00
#
_symmetry.space_group_name_H-M   'P 1'
#
loop_
_entity.id
_entity.type
_entity.pdbx_description
1 polymer ?
#
loop_
_entity_poly.entity_id
_entity_poly.type
_entity_poly.pdbx_seq_one_letter_code
_entity_poly.pdbx_strand_id
1 'polypeptide(L)'
;MITRRDFLTKGAAAAASMIILPSVYGRSVASASPLAGKKVLYVWGGWMGHEPDKCRDIFVPWIESEGAQLTVSDTLDAYVNNDLKSFDLIIQSWTMGTITGPQEKALLEAVKSGVGIAGWHGGLGDSFRNNTEYQFMVGGQWVAHPGGVIDYRVNITDRKDPVTKGL
;
A
#
# COMPACT_ATOMS: atom_id res chain seq x y z
N MET A 1 -61.95 -31.32 17.04
CA MET A 1 -60.89 -32.15 17.57
C MET A 1 -59.97 -32.53 16.39
N ILE A 2 -58.74 -32.08 16.39
CA ILE A 2 -57.77 -32.42 15.34
C ILE A 2 -57.22 -33.80 15.61
N THR A 3 -57.36 -34.73 14.65
CA THR A 3 -56.89 -36.09 14.83
C THR A 3 -55.36 -36.21 14.61
N ARG A 4 -54.73 -37.25 15.20
CA ARG A 4 -53.29 -37.51 15.00
C ARG A 4 -52.88 -37.61 13.50
N ARG A 5 -53.82 -38.02 12.67
CA ARG A 5 -53.62 -38.16 11.23
C ARG A 5 -53.57 -36.80 10.53
N ASP A 6 -54.40 -35.83 10.97
CA ASP A 6 -54.41 -34.45 10.46
C ASP A 6 -53.14 -33.72 10.86
N PHE A 7 -52.56 -34.03 12.01
CA PHE A 7 -51.29 -33.45 12.46
C PHE A 7 -50.12 -33.92 11.63
N LEU A 8 -50.07 -35.23 11.33
CA LEU A 8 -48.99 -35.81 10.55
C LEU A 8 -49.02 -35.39 9.07
N THR A 9 -50.19 -35.26 8.46
CA THR A 9 -50.32 -34.80 7.07
C THR A 9 -50.05 -33.31 6.92
N LYS A 10 -50.45 -32.49 7.88
CA LYS A 10 -50.14 -31.06 7.86
C LYS A 10 -48.68 -30.77 8.26
N GLY A 11 -48.07 -31.57 9.11
CA GLY A 11 -46.65 -31.49 9.47
C GLY A 11 -45.72 -31.89 8.34
N ALA A 12 -46.08 -32.88 7.56
CA ALA A 12 -45.29 -33.32 6.41
C ALA A 12 -45.29 -32.30 5.24
N ALA A 13 -46.39 -31.60 5.05
CA ALA A 13 -46.47 -30.52 4.03
C ALA A 13 -45.62 -29.30 4.41
N ALA A 14 -45.48 -28.99 5.72
CA ALA A 14 -44.61 -27.89 6.17
C ALA A 14 -43.12 -28.24 6.11
N ALA A 15 -42.77 -29.53 6.27
CA ALA A 15 -41.37 -29.99 6.18
C ALA A 15 -40.84 -30.05 4.74
N ALA A 16 -41.72 -30.27 3.75
CA ALA A 16 -41.32 -30.29 2.32
C ALA A 16 -41.05 -28.91 1.74
N SER A 17 -41.52 -27.83 2.36
CA SER A 17 -41.30 -26.47 1.91
C SER A 17 -39.99 -25.84 2.42
N MET A 18 -39.21 -26.54 3.25
CA MET A 18 -37.94 -26.03 3.78
C MET A 18 -36.68 -26.53 3.08
N ILE A 19 -36.80 -27.27 1.95
CA ILE A 19 -35.62 -27.89 1.33
C ILE A 19 -35.16 -27.16 0.07
N ILE A 20 -35.77 -26.05 -0.34
CA ILE A 20 -35.28 -25.27 -1.49
C ILE A 20 -35.20 -23.78 -1.12
N LEU A 21 -34.44 -23.47 -0.10
CA LEU A 21 -33.69 -22.22 -0.09
C LEU A 21 -32.29 -22.59 -0.56
N PRO A 22 -31.86 -22.19 -1.78
CA PRO A 22 -30.44 -22.16 -2.03
C PRO A 22 -29.86 -21.28 -0.92
N SER A 23 -28.94 -21.84 -0.15
CA SER A 23 -28.08 -21.06 0.72
C SER A 23 -27.36 -20.08 -0.19
N VAL A 24 -27.94 -18.91 -0.38
CA VAL A 24 -27.23 -17.73 -0.79
C VAL A 24 -26.39 -17.35 0.43
N TYR A 25 -25.44 -18.23 0.76
CA TYR A 25 -24.24 -17.76 1.42
C TYR A 25 -23.72 -16.71 0.45
N GLY A 26 -23.98 -15.45 0.79
CA GLY A 26 -23.35 -14.36 0.12
C GLY A 26 -21.88 -14.69 0.06
N ARG A 27 -21.40 -15.08 -1.13
CA ARG A 27 -19.99 -14.97 -1.41
C ARG A 27 -19.70 -13.52 -1.09
N SER A 28 -19.09 -13.30 0.06
CA SER A 28 -18.37 -12.07 0.30
C SER A 28 -17.47 -11.93 -0.92
N VAL A 29 -17.86 -11.08 -1.85
CA VAL A 29 -16.98 -10.70 -2.94
C VAL A 29 -15.86 -10.02 -2.18
N ALA A 30 -14.75 -10.73 -2.00
CA ALA A 30 -13.55 -10.13 -1.45
C ALA A 30 -13.31 -8.92 -2.34
N SER A 31 -13.37 -7.73 -1.75
CA SER A 31 -13.07 -6.50 -2.49
C SER A 31 -11.68 -6.70 -3.10
N ALA A 32 -11.59 -6.55 -4.41
CA ALA A 32 -10.28 -6.63 -5.07
C ALA A 32 -9.35 -5.64 -4.37
N SER A 33 -8.10 -6.07 -4.17
CA SER A 33 -7.08 -5.19 -3.59
C SER A 33 -7.01 -3.88 -4.37
N PRO A 34 -6.85 -2.72 -3.70
CA PRO A 34 -6.61 -1.45 -4.36
C PRO A 34 -5.39 -1.45 -5.28
N LEU A 35 -4.46 -2.39 -5.11
CA LEU A 35 -3.27 -2.56 -5.95
C LEU A 35 -3.50 -3.49 -7.14
N ALA A 36 -4.62 -4.20 -7.22
CA ALA A 36 -4.89 -5.15 -8.29
C ALA A 36 -4.83 -4.48 -9.68
N GLY A 37 -3.92 -4.96 -10.52
CA GLY A 37 -3.69 -4.43 -11.88
C GLY A 37 -2.92 -3.10 -11.94
N LYS A 38 -2.56 -2.50 -10.80
CA LYS A 38 -1.79 -1.25 -10.74
C LYS A 38 -0.33 -1.48 -11.12
N LYS A 39 0.24 -0.55 -11.85
CA LYS A 39 1.68 -0.55 -12.17
C LYS A 39 2.44 0.16 -11.05
N VAL A 40 3.33 -0.58 -10.40
CA VAL A 40 4.10 -0.09 -9.26
C VAL A 40 5.60 -0.18 -9.58
N LEU A 41 6.32 0.92 -9.36
CA LEU A 41 7.77 0.94 -9.37
C LEU A 41 8.27 0.95 -7.91
N TYR A 42 9.09 -0.03 -7.54
CA TYR A 42 9.73 -0.10 -6.23
C TYR A 42 11.23 0.15 -6.38
N VAL A 43 11.71 1.28 -5.87
CA VAL A 43 13.13 1.68 -5.92
C VAL A 43 13.71 1.61 -4.51
N TRP A 44 14.81 0.85 -4.36
CA TRP A 44 15.40 0.63 -3.04
C TRP A 44 16.92 0.75 -3.07
N GLY A 45 17.51 1.09 -1.91
CA GLY A 45 18.96 1.19 -1.78
C GLY A 45 19.40 2.34 -0.88
N GLY A 46 20.53 2.95 -1.22
CA GLY A 46 21.16 3.99 -0.42
C GLY A 46 21.89 3.42 0.79
N TRP A 47 21.75 4.02 1.96
CA TRP A 47 22.44 3.58 3.16
C TRP A 47 21.88 2.26 3.71
N MET A 48 22.72 1.24 3.76
CA MET A 48 22.33 -0.12 4.17
C MET A 48 21.98 -0.26 5.66
N GLY A 49 22.29 0.75 6.49
CA GLY A 49 21.93 0.74 7.91
C GLY A 49 20.42 0.77 8.19
N HIS A 50 19.60 1.13 7.19
CA HIS A 50 18.13 1.01 7.24
C HIS A 50 17.60 -0.28 6.61
N GLU A 51 18.49 -1.24 6.29
CA GLU A 51 18.12 -2.56 5.77
C GLU A 51 17.14 -2.53 4.58
N PRO A 52 17.41 -1.71 3.54
CA PRO A 52 16.48 -1.55 2.42
C PRO A 52 16.26 -2.86 1.64
N ASP A 53 17.22 -3.76 1.65
CA ASP A 53 17.14 -5.12 1.11
C ASP A 53 16.11 -5.97 1.86
N LYS A 54 16.11 -5.93 3.19
CA LYS A 54 15.10 -6.64 4.01
C LYS A 54 13.72 -6.01 3.84
N CYS A 55 13.64 -4.70 3.73
CA CYS A 55 12.39 -4.03 3.40
C CYS A 55 11.85 -4.51 2.04
N ARG A 56 12.70 -4.56 1.01
CA ARG A 56 12.34 -5.13 -0.29
C ARG A 56 11.81 -6.56 -0.17
N ASP A 57 12.50 -7.41 0.56
CA ASP A 57 12.14 -8.84 0.71
C ASP A 57 10.79 -9.05 1.41
N ILE A 58 10.32 -8.07 2.18
CA ILE A 58 9.00 -8.06 2.81
C ILE A 58 7.94 -7.45 1.88
N PHE A 59 8.22 -6.26 1.35
CA PHE A 59 7.19 -5.49 0.63
C PHE A 59 6.97 -5.97 -0.81
N VAL A 60 8.01 -6.43 -1.51
CA VAL A 60 7.87 -6.90 -2.89
C VAL A 60 6.90 -8.08 -3.00
N PRO A 61 7.08 -9.19 -2.25
CA PRO A 61 6.14 -10.31 -2.31
C PRO A 61 4.72 -9.92 -1.87
N TRP A 62 4.59 -9.01 -0.91
CA TRP A 62 3.28 -8.53 -0.49
C TRP A 62 2.59 -7.74 -1.62
N ILE A 63 3.27 -6.78 -2.26
CA ILE A 63 2.71 -5.98 -3.35
C ILE A 63 2.29 -6.87 -4.53
N GLU A 64 3.11 -7.88 -4.86
CA GLU A 64 2.77 -8.85 -5.91
C GLU A 64 1.54 -9.68 -5.52
N SER A 65 1.43 -10.10 -4.26
CA SER A 65 0.27 -10.85 -3.76
C SER A 65 -1.04 -10.06 -3.81
N GLU A 66 -0.95 -8.72 -3.76
CA GLU A 66 -2.07 -7.79 -3.94
C GLU A 66 -2.45 -7.60 -5.42
N GLY A 67 -1.77 -8.27 -6.35
CA GLY A 67 -2.07 -8.27 -7.78
C GLY A 67 -1.51 -7.08 -8.57
N ALA A 68 -0.52 -6.37 -8.04
CA ALA A 68 0.16 -5.30 -8.75
C ALA A 68 1.08 -5.83 -9.86
N GLN A 69 1.26 -5.02 -10.91
CA GLN A 69 2.31 -5.20 -11.91
C GLN A 69 3.57 -4.46 -11.41
N LEU A 70 4.49 -5.21 -10.81
CA LEU A 70 5.62 -4.64 -10.09
C LEU A 70 6.90 -4.60 -10.94
N THR A 71 7.57 -3.46 -10.92
CA THR A 71 8.95 -3.27 -11.39
C THR A 71 9.82 -2.94 -10.19
N VAL A 72 10.91 -3.68 -9.98
CA VAL A 72 11.84 -3.49 -8.86
C VAL A 72 13.18 -3.01 -9.38
N SER A 73 13.78 -2.03 -8.72
CA SER A 73 15.11 -1.51 -9.08
C SER A 73 15.93 -1.18 -7.83
N ASP A 74 17.21 -1.51 -7.88
CA ASP A 74 18.22 -1.18 -6.89
C ASP A 74 19.08 0.03 -7.28
N THR A 75 18.63 0.78 -8.28
CA THR A 75 19.31 1.99 -8.76
C THR A 75 18.31 3.11 -9.04
N LEU A 76 18.75 4.36 -8.78
CA LEU A 76 18.00 5.57 -9.12
C LEU A 76 17.89 5.81 -10.64
N ASP A 77 18.66 5.10 -11.45
CA ASP A 77 18.54 5.15 -12.92
C ASP A 77 17.17 4.66 -13.39
N ALA A 78 16.44 3.93 -12.55
CA ALA A 78 15.04 3.58 -12.81
C ALA A 78 14.18 4.81 -13.11
N TYR A 79 14.52 5.97 -12.57
CA TYR A 79 13.78 7.21 -12.78
C TYR A 79 13.95 7.81 -14.18
N VAL A 80 15.05 7.49 -14.86
CA VAL A 80 15.33 7.97 -16.22
C VAL A 80 15.20 6.87 -17.28
N ASN A 81 15.30 5.60 -16.86
CA ASN A 81 15.22 4.46 -17.78
C ASN A 81 13.78 3.97 -18.00
N ASN A 82 12.80 4.48 -17.26
CA ASN A 82 11.40 4.14 -17.40
C ASN A 82 10.57 5.38 -17.72
N ASP A 83 9.44 5.18 -18.39
CA ASP A 83 8.39 6.18 -18.47
C ASP A 83 7.63 6.19 -17.13
N LEU A 84 8.07 7.04 -16.20
CA LEU A 84 7.49 7.12 -14.85
C LEU A 84 6.01 7.47 -14.87
N LYS A 85 5.53 8.21 -15.88
CA LYS A 85 4.11 8.59 -16.00
C LYS A 85 3.21 7.42 -16.35
N SER A 86 3.79 6.29 -16.77
CA SER A 86 3.06 5.05 -17.01
C SER A 86 2.76 4.25 -15.75
N PHE A 87 3.36 4.60 -14.60
CA PHE A 87 3.09 3.96 -13.32
C PHE A 87 1.93 4.63 -12.57
N ASP A 88 1.23 3.85 -11.77
CA ASP A 88 0.23 4.36 -10.82
C ASP A 88 0.87 4.80 -9.51
N LEU A 89 1.96 4.14 -9.11
CA LEU A 89 2.62 4.36 -7.83
C LEU A 89 4.12 4.12 -7.93
N ILE A 90 4.90 5.00 -7.33
CA ILE A 90 6.32 4.82 -7.06
C ILE A 90 6.48 4.61 -5.55
N ILE A 91 7.08 3.50 -5.14
CA ILE A 91 7.48 3.24 -3.76
C ILE A 91 8.98 3.42 -3.67
N GLN A 92 9.42 4.35 -2.82
CA GLN A 92 10.82 4.64 -2.62
C GLN A 92 11.27 4.18 -1.22
N SER A 93 12.28 3.30 -1.19
CA SER A 93 12.99 2.86 0.00
C SER A 93 14.50 3.14 -0.18
N TRP A 94 14.82 4.41 -0.33
CA TRP A 94 16.18 4.90 -0.61
C TRP A 94 16.62 5.91 0.44
N THR A 95 17.62 5.56 1.26
CA THR A 95 18.09 6.42 2.35
C THR A 95 19.32 7.19 1.94
N MET A 96 19.35 8.51 2.25
CA MET A 96 20.47 9.41 1.94
C MET A 96 20.77 9.46 0.44
N GLY A 97 22.04 9.58 0.08
CA GLY A 97 22.50 9.62 -1.30
C GLY A 97 22.27 10.96 -2.00
N THR A 98 22.55 10.95 -3.28
CA THR A 98 22.38 12.12 -4.16
C THR A 98 21.58 11.69 -5.38
N ILE A 99 20.60 12.50 -5.75
CA ILE A 99 19.85 12.34 -7.00
C ILE A 99 20.43 13.27 -8.05
N THR A 100 20.57 12.80 -9.30
CA THR A 100 21.03 13.65 -10.40
C THR A 100 19.90 14.53 -10.93
N GLY A 101 20.23 15.67 -11.55
CA GLY A 101 19.23 16.57 -12.12
C GLY A 101 18.21 15.88 -13.06
N PRO A 102 18.64 15.01 -14.00
CA PRO A 102 17.70 14.27 -14.83
C PRO A 102 16.77 13.31 -14.05
N GLN A 103 17.30 12.59 -13.05
CA GLN A 103 16.52 11.68 -12.20
C GLN A 103 15.49 12.46 -11.36
N GLU A 104 15.94 13.55 -10.73
CA GLU A 104 15.08 14.47 -9.97
C GLU A 104 13.94 15.01 -10.84
N LYS A 105 14.29 15.60 -11.99
CA LYS A 105 13.30 16.16 -12.91
C LYS A 105 12.25 15.13 -13.30
N ALA A 106 12.66 13.92 -13.67
CA ALA A 106 11.75 12.86 -14.07
C ALA A 106 10.79 12.47 -12.92
N LEU A 107 11.32 12.33 -11.71
CA LEU A 107 10.53 11.99 -10.52
C LEU A 107 9.53 13.11 -10.17
N LEU A 108 9.98 14.36 -10.11
CA LEU A 108 9.13 15.51 -9.82
C LEU A 108 7.99 15.66 -10.84
N GLU A 109 8.31 15.55 -12.14
CA GLU A 109 7.32 15.63 -13.21
C GLU A 109 6.30 14.49 -13.15
N ALA A 110 6.70 13.27 -12.82
CA ALA A 110 5.81 12.14 -12.66
C ALA A 110 4.82 12.39 -11.50
N VAL A 111 5.31 12.75 -10.33
CA VAL A 111 4.45 13.04 -9.17
C VAL A 111 3.53 14.22 -9.44
N LYS A 112 4.04 15.30 -10.06
CA LYS A 112 3.22 16.45 -10.47
C LYS A 112 2.13 16.08 -11.47
N SER A 113 2.33 15.06 -12.29
CA SER A 113 1.33 14.58 -13.25
C SER A 113 0.26 13.70 -12.64
N GLY A 114 0.40 13.31 -11.35
CA GLY A 114 -0.56 12.51 -10.61
C GLY A 114 -0.11 11.08 -10.28
N VAL A 115 1.12 10.70 -10.61
CA VAL A 115 1.69 9.42 -10.14
C VAL A 115 1.83 9.47 -8.62
N GLY A 116 1.32 8.45 -7.91
CA GLY A 116 1.47 8.36 -6.47
C GLY A 116 2.92 8.14 -6.07
N ILE A 117 3.32 8.73 -4.93
CA ILE A 117 4.59 8.41 -4.29
C ILE A 117 4.34 7.94 -2.86
N ALA A 118 5.01 6.86 -2.46
CA ALA A 118 4.94 6.32 -1.11
C ALA A 118 6.32 5.88 -0.63
N GLY A 119 6.46 5.81 0.68
CA GLY A 119 7.67 5.36 1.35
C GLY A 119 7.54 5.63 2.84
N TRP A 120 8.58 5.33 3.58
CA TRP A 120 8.59 5.49 5.04
C TRP A 120 9.95 5.96 5.53
N HIS A 121 9.93 6.71 6.62
CA HIS A 121 11.09 7.14 7.39
C HIS A 121 12.33 7.45 6.53
N GLY A 122 13.42 6.71 6.76
CA GLY A 122 14.68 6.89 6.05
C GLY A 122 14.64 6.58 4.57
N GLY A 123 13.69 5.78 4.11
CA GLY A 123 13.56 5.42 2.70
C GLY A 123 12.87 6.47 1.84
N LEU A 124 12.20 7.45 2.44
CA LEU A 124 11.54 8.55 1.75
C LEU A 124 11.95 9.91 2.33
N GLY A 125 11.71 10.14 3.62
CA GLY A 125 11.92 11.45 4.25
C GLY A 125 13.40 11.78 4.50
N ASP A 126 14.30 10.82 4.44
CA ASP A 126 15.74 10.98 4.61
C ASP A 126 16.53 10.78 3.30
N SER A 127 15.85 10.73 2.17
CA SER A 127 16.50 10.68 0.87
C SER A 127 16.96 12.07 0.46
N PHE A 128 18.12 12.11 -0.21
CA PHE A 128 18.59 13.32 -0.90
C PHE A 128 18.54 14.59 -0.05
N ARG A 129 19.10 14.54 1.14
CA ARG A 129 19.05 15.60 2.19
C ARG A 129 19.37 17.02 1.69
N ASN A 130 20.18 17.16 0.64
CA ASN A 130 20.58 18.45 0.08
C ASN A 130 19.72 18.89 -1.10
N ASN A 131 18.62 18.18 -1.38
CA ASN A 131 17.75 18.51 -2.51
C ASN A 131 16.43 19.09 -2.02
N THR A 132 16.27 20.41 -2.18
CA THR A 132 15.10 21.15 -1.68
C THR A 132 13.83 20.85 -2.46
N GLU A 133 13.91 20.66 -3.78
CA GLU A 133 12.74 20.36 -4.62
C GLU A 133 12.14 19.00 -4.26
N TYR A 134 13.01 18.01 -4.02
CA TYR A 134 12.58 16.71 -3.53
C TYR A 134 11.87 16.81 -2.16
N GLN A 135 12.44 17.61 -1.24
CA GLN A 135 11.88 17.81 0.09
C GLN A 135 10.50 18.50 0.05
N PHE A 136 10.34 19.48 -0.85
CA PHE A 136 9.02 20.10 -1.10
C PHE A 136 8.01 19.10 -1.66
N MET A 137 8.42 18.22 -2.58
CA MET A 137 7.55 17.20 -3.13
C MET A 137 7.09 16.20 -2.04
N VAL A 138 8.00 15.77 -1.18
CA VAL A 138 7.70 14.83 -0.08
C VAL A 138 6.91 15.50 1.04
N GLY A 139 7.03 16.83 1.18
CA GLY A 139 6.35 17.61 2.21
C GLY A 139 7.07 17.65 3.56
N GLY A 140 8.33 17.22 3.61
CA GLY A 140 9.12 17.22 4.82
C GLY A 140 10.61 17.04 4.58
N GLN A 141 11.39 17.34 5.62
CA GLN A 141 12.84 17.23 5.61
C GLN A 141 13.30 16.54 6.88
N TRP A 142 14.17 15.57 6.72
CA TRP A 142 14.89 15.00 7.83
C TRP A 142 16.07 15.92 8.21
N VAL A 143 16.13 16.32 9.45
CA VAL A 143 17.15 17.25 9.94
C VAL A 143 18.17 16.56 10.86
N ALA A 144 17.71 15.86 11.87
CA ALA A 144 18.56 15.25 12.91
C ALA A 144 17.80 14.20 13.71
N HIS A 145 18.57 13.43 14.52
CA HIS A 145 18.05 12.51 15.53
C HIS A 145 18.21 13.15 16.92
N PRO A 146 17.28 13.97 17.40
CA PRO A 146 17.41 14.57 18.72
C PRO A 146 17.33 13.49 19.81
N GLY A 147 18.37 13.36 20.63
CA GLY A 147 18.44 12.37 21.69
C GLY A 147 18.77 10.94 21.25
N GLY A 148 19.06 10.68 19.96
CA GLY A 148 19.38 9.35 19.45
C GLY A 148 18.15 8.42 19.40
N VAL A 149 18.30 7.19 19.89
CA VAL A 149 17.19 6.23 20.03
C VAL A 149 16.49 6.49 21.36
N ILE A 150 15.23 6.90 21.30
CA ILE A 150 14.41 7.26 22.46
C ILE A 150 13.01 6.67 22.36
N ASP A 151 12.38 6.44 23.49
CA ASP A 151 10.96 6.12 23.55
C ASP A 151 10.13 7.38 23.25
N TYR A 152 9.12 7.23 22.41
CA TYR A 152 8.21 8.32 22.09
C TYR A 152 6.78 7.81 21.93
N ARG A 153 5.82 8.72 22.04
CA ARG A 153 4.40 8.41 21.87
C ARG A 153 3.86 9.06 20.59
N VAL A 154 3.17 8.26 19.80
CA VAL A 154 2.38 8.75 18.66
C VAL A 154 0.94 8.91 19.09
N ASN A 155 0.36 10.10 18.91
CA ASN A 155 -1.04 10.38 19.16
C ASN A 155 -1.75 10.63 17.84
N ILE A 156 -2.73 9.78 17.51
CA ILE A 156 -3.58 9.97 16.34
C ILE A 156 -4.67 10.96 16.71
N THR A 157 -4.63 12.15 16.12
CA THR A 157 -5.52 13.26 16.43
C THR A 157 -6.82 13.19 15.65
N ASP A 158 -6.81 12.66 14.43
CA ASP A 158 -8.01 12.39 13.64
C ASP A 158 -8.14 10.91 13.31
N ARG A 159 -9.04 10.22 14.00
CA ARG A 159 -9.36 8.80 13.78
C ARG A 159 -10.46 8.58 12.75
N LYS A 160 -10.99 9.63 12.12
CA LYS A 160 -12.01 9.54 11.08
C LYS A 160 -11.41 9.61 9.69
N ASP A 161 -10.17 10.12 9.57
CA ASP A 161 -9.44 10.14 8.33
C ASP A 161 -9.28 8.71 7.77
N PRO A 162 -9.51 8.49 6.48
CA PRO A 162 -9.38 7.16 5.86
C PRO A 162 -8.03 6.47 6.11
N VAL A 163 -6.94 7.24 6.21
CA VAL A 163 -5.57 6.72 6.42
C VAL A 163 -5.36 6.25 7.86
N THR A 164 -5.96 6.94 8.84
CA THR A 164 -5.75 6.67 10.27
C THR A 164 -6.90 5.91 10.93
N LYS A 165 -7.98 5.67 10.17
CA LYS A 165 -9.12 4.90 10.65
C LYS A 165 -8.74 3.46 10.96
N GLY A 166 -8.85 3.08 12.22
CA GLY A 166 -8.55 1.73 12.69
C GLY A 166 -7.18 1.58 13.37
N LEU A 167 -6.41 2.69 13.47
CA LEU A 167 -5.17 2.75 14.26
C LEU A 167 -5.42 3.14 15.71
#